data_5eb2a743e3f19f16d7cc4afe0d502457
#
_entry.id   5eb2a743e3f19f16d7cc4afe0d502457
#
_cell.length_a   1.000
_cell.length_b   1.000
_cell.length_c   1.000
_cell.angle_alpha   90.00
_cell.angle_beta   90.00
_cell.angle_gamma   90.00
#
_symmetry.space_group_name_H-M   'P 1'
#
loop_
_entity.id
_entity.type
_entity.pdbx_description
1 polymer ?
#
loop_
_entity_poly.entity_id
_entity_poly.type
_entity_poly.pdbx_seq_one_letter_code
_entity_poly.pdbx_strand_id
1 'polypeptide(L)'
;DAPPEATEKLLIVCDGLGGTGQTKHKIGDQYYTSAYIGSRCVSDAIKKYCDEQQRELWTDDIATMTKKLKQYLASQLEACIQGYKLEKSLGGNMIELLPTTLAMAIFRKNGGFLDLRVIWAGDSRVYLLTPVDGLSQLSEDDVDGEFDAMKALGQSNMNNNVTGEGMDRFHLNYAEYKIPIQEGFILFAASDGCFDYIESPMQFEYKLLAATQQVFEDDPSVLGECIAENYQGENCKDDTTIAGVVIQTNQEKTVSELYKARMLYMKEQFRKPVNEGYRFADSRYDEIDSKRTQLEESEREIETELIEALIAFLKKSPAFDMQEELKSRILKIDCLANYFYARLQNKKELQKAQKEIQEELQKKKEAEQSLNSLIENFVKNYIQKTEIPQKKILFWDKKRDPVCELVEEYRELSKIQKSEQESDIDADLRMKQIYQEIRYELEQSGEINRIRLQSDELNRMQGHDKTVVRLKEKIKSLQKNQDIEQYIRKIKTRVCWESLYIFGMERILTGEAKKKFLKLQADFKHIEDLKYEAEKFESIPGLFWRDYYKVKYEKYKLAKSQ
;
A
#
# COMPACT_ATOMS: atom_id res chain seq x y z
N ASP A 1 13.99 8.79 12.14
CA ASP A 1 14.34 10.12 12.67
C ASP A 1 15.82 10.44 12.54
N ALA A 2 16.17 11.73 12.47
CA ALA A 2 17.55 12.16 12.70
C ALA A 2 17.86 12.16 14.22
N PRO A 3 19.14 11.98 14.62
CA PRO A 3 19.53 12.25 15.99
C PRO A 3 19.12 13.69 16.37
N PRO A 4 18.45 13.89 17.51
CA PRO A 4 18.04 15.23 17.91
C PRO A 4 19.26 16.07 18.31
N GLU A 5 19.14 17.38 18.11
CA GLU A 5 20.19 18.33 18.51
C GLU A 5 19.68 19.23 19.63
N ALA A 6 20.46 19.34 20.69
CA ALA A 6 20.20 20.24 21.81
C ALA A 6 21.51 20.92 22.23
N THR A 7 21.59 22.22 22.03
CA THR A 7 22.71 23.06 22.42
C THR A 7 22.25 24.26 23.25
N GLU A 8 23.16 25.08 23.72
CA GLU A 8 22.82 26.31 24.46
C GLU A 8 22.07 27.37 23.61
N LYS A 9 21.92 27.17 22.31
CA LYS A 9 21.36 28.16 21.38
C LYS A 9 20.38 27.58 20.37
N LEU A 10 20.27 26.25 20.30
CA LEU A 10 19.59 25.57 19.21
C LEU A 10 18.98 24.26 19.66
N LEU A 11 17.73 24.04 19.31
CA LEU A 11 17.03 22.75 19.35
C LEU A 11 16.62 22.36 17.93
N ILE A 12 16.79 21.10 17.55
CA ILE A 12 16.32 20.55 16.25
C ILE A 12 15.79 19.14 16.48
N VAL A 13 14.61 18.89 15.91
CA VAL A 13 14.06 17.55 15.67
C VAL A 13 13.60 17.50 14.22
N CYS A 14 14.02 16.46 13.51
CA CYS A 14 13.63 16.16 12.14
C CYS A 14 13.16 14.70 12.08
N ASP A 15 11.92 14.50 11.76
CA ASP A 15 11.29 13.20 11.58
C ASP A 15 11.15 12.86 10.11
N GLY A 16 11.67 11.69 9.72
CA GLY A 16 11.66 11.24 8.33
C GLY A 16 10.35 10.56 7.97
N LEU A 17 9.61 11.11 7.01
CA LEU A 17 8.31 10.58 6.61
C LEU A 17 8.39 9.21 5.93
N GLY A 18 8.21 8.15 6.73
CA GLY A 18 8.30 6.75 6.29
C GLY A 18 7.30 6.37 5.19
N GLY A 19 6.12 7.02 5.15
CA GLY A 19 5.09 6.76 4.15
C GLY A 19 5.49 7.18 2.73
N THR A 20 5.84 8.46 2.54
CA THR A 20 6.20 9.04 1.23
C THR A 20 7.67 8.81 0.87
N GLY A 21 8.55 8.65 1.88
CA GLY A 21 10.00 8.50 1.74
C GLY A 21 10.52 7.07 1.77
N GLN A 22 9.73 6.05 1.42
CA GLN A 22 10.10 4.62 1.49
C GLN A 22 11.18 4.19 0.48
N THR A 23 11.42 4.99 -0.56
CA THR A 23 12.42 4.64 -1.60
C THR A 23 13.78 4.42 -0.96
N LYS A 24 14.37 3.25 -1.19
CA LYS A 24 15.68 2.88 -0.67
C LYS A 24 16.78 3.23 -1.67
N HIS A 25 17.80 3.91 -1.21
CA HIS A 25 18.98 4.29 -1.97
C HIS A 25 20.21 3.59 -1.41
N LYS A 26 21.07 3.11 -2.30
CA LYS A 26 22.34 2.48 -1.90
C LYS A 26 23.41 3.56 -1.70
N ILE A 27 23.92 3.70 -0.48
CA ILE A 27 25.04 4.60 -0.14
C ILE A 27 26.16 3.74 0.45
N GLY A 28 27.27 3.63 -0.27
CA GLY A 28 28.32 2.67 0.07
C GLY A 28 27.79 1.23 -0.02
N ASP A 29 27.91 0.47 1.06
CA ASP A 29 27.45 -0.93 1.15
C ASP A 29 26.08 -1.10 1.80
N GLN A 30 25.43 0.00 2.20
CA GLN A 30 24.15 -0.04 2.92
C GLN A 30 23.03 0.62 2.13
N TYR A 31 21.78 0.24 2.49
CA TYR A 31 20.57 0.83 1.93
C TYR A 31 19.86 1.69 2.97
N TYR A 32 19.57 2.94 2.60
CA TYR A 32 18.85 3.89 3.43
C TYR A 32 17.58 4.36 2.73
N THR A 33 16.52 4.63 3.49
CA THR A 33 15.29 5.23 2.94
C THR A 33 15.52 6.70 2.61
N SER A 34 14.74 7.22 1.67
CA SER A 34 14.73 8.65 1.33
C SER A 34 14.44 9.52 2.58
N ALA A 35 13.49 9.09 3.41
CA ALA A 35 13.15 9.72 4.69
C ALA A 35 14.35 9.76 5.67
N TYR A 36 15.06 8.66 5.84
CA TYR A 36 16.25 8.58 6.69
C TYR A 36 17.35 9.56 6.25
N ILE A 37 17.59 9.65 4.93
CA ILE A 37 18.60 10.56 4.38
C ILE A 37 18.13 12.01 4.53
N GLY A 38 16.85 12.29 4.26
CA GLY A 38 16.22 13.61 4.32
C GLY A 38 16.31 14.24 5.70
N SER A 39 15.88 13.50 6.73
CA SER A 39 15.92 14.01 8.11
C SER A 39 17.34 14.41 8.57
N ARG A 40 18.34 13.59 8.24
CA ARG A 40 19.75 13.88 8.57
C ARG A 40 20.32 15.02 7.76
N CYS A 41 20.06 15.06 6.47
CA CYS A 41 20.50 16.14 5.60
C CYS A 41 19.96 17.50 6.08
N VAL A 42 18.68 17.57 6.45
CA VAL A 42 18.05 18.81 6.98
C VAL A 42 18.64 19.19 8.33
N SER A 43 18.77 18.25 9.27
CA SER A 43 19.37 18.51 10.58
C SER A 43 20.79 19.06 10.46
N ASP A 44 21.65 18.40 9.67
CA ASP A 44 23.04 18.83 9.48
C ASP A 44 23.15 20.17 8.75
N ALA A 45 22.29 20.42 7.76
CA ALA A 45 22.21 21.69 7.06
C ALA A 45 21.83 22.85 7.99
N ILE A 46 20.87 22.63 8.91
CA ILE A 46 20.46 23.65 9.90
C ILE A 46 21.60 23.96 10.86
N LYS A 47 22.27 22.94 11.39
CA LYS A 47 23.45 23.14 12.27
C LYS A 47 24.47 24.03 11.59
N LYS A 48 24.87 23.66 10.37
CA LYS A 48 25.82 24.40 9.58
C LYS A 48 25.37 25.84 9.30
N TYR A 49 24.11 26.03 8.91
CA TYR A 49 23.55 27.37 8.68
C TYR A 49 23.60 28.23 9.94
N CYS A 50 23.20 27.69 11.09
CA CYS A 50 23.22 28.40 12.36
C CYS A 50 24.65 28.77 12.81
N ASP A 51 25.64 27.90 12.56
CA ASP A 51 27.05 28.16 12.88
C ASP A 51 27.65 29.21 11.96
N GLU A 52 27.36 29.20 10.67
CA GLU A 52 27.88 30.14 9.68
C GLU A 52 27.24 31.52 9.77
N GLN A 53 25.93 31.59 10.10
CA GLN A 53 25.11 32.80 10.04
C GLN A 53 24.75 33.37 11.43
N GLN A 54 25.56 33.13 12.47
CA GLN A 54 25.27 33.46 13.88
C GLN A 54 24.81 34.93 14.07
N ARG A 55 25.36 35.86 13.32
CA ARG A 55 25.02 37.27 13.41
C ARG A 55 23.66 37.54 12.77
N GLU A 56 23.46 37.05 11.57
CA GLU A 56 22.26 37.21 10.74
C GLU A 56 21.02 36.58 11.38
N LEU A 57 21.23 35.50 12.19
CA LEU A 57 20.14 34.88 12.96
C LEU A 57 19.38 35.88 13.84
N TRP A 58 19.98 37.04 14.18
CA TRP A 58 19.37 38.01 15.10
C TRP A 58 19.32 39.43 14.54
N THR A 59 20.02 39.74 13.46
CA THR A 59 19.97 41.06 12.80
C THR A 59 18.88 41.14 11.73
N ASP A 60 18.58 40.03 11.10
CA ASP A 60 17.46 39.95 10.17
C ASP A 60 16.13 39.83 10.94
N ASP A 61 15.06 40.34 10.37
CA ASP A 61 13.71 39.95 10.83
C ASP A 61 13.48 38.46 10.57
N ILE A 62 12.56 37.86 11.34
CA ILE A 62 12.36 36.41 11.27
C ILE A 62 11.90 35.93 9.89
N ALA A 63 11.09 36.72 9.17
CA ALA A 63 10.61 36.37 7.84
C ALA A 63 11.76 36.30 6.83
N THR A 64 12.65 37.30 6.86
CA THR A 64 13.85 37.35 6.00
C THR A 64 14.80 36.19 6.33
N MET A 65 15.06 35.95 7.61
CA MET A 65 15.92 34.86 8.07
C MET A 65 15.34 33.49 7.65
N THR A 66 14.05 33.25 7.86
CA THR A 66 13.38 32.00 7.46
C THR A 66 13.40 31.80 5.94
N LYS A 67 13.25 32.86 5.16
CA LYS A 67 13.38 32.79 3.70
C LYS A 67 14.80 32.39 3.28
N LYS A 68 15.83 32.97 3.89
CA LYS A 68 17.24 32.58 3.64
C LYS A 68 17.51 31.14 4.04
N LEU A 69 17.03 30.70 5.20
CA LEU A 69 17.14 29.32 5.65
C LEU A 69 16.46 28.36 4.68
N LYS A 70 15.25 28.68 4.22
CA LYS A 70 14.54 27.87 3.22
C LYS A 70 15.37 27.71 1.92
N GLN A 71 15.93 28.80 1.41
CA GLN A 71 16.80 28.77 0.23
C GLN A 71 18.03 27.90 0.45
N TYR A 72 18.66 28.04 1.61
CA TYR A 72 19.81 27.23 1.98
C TYR A 72 19.47 25.75 2.07
N LEU A 73 18.38 25.38 2.76
CA LEU A 73 17.91 24.00 2.87
C LEU A 73 17.65 23.38 1.49
N ALA A 74 16.94 24.11 0.61
CA ALA A 74 16.70 23.63 -0.73
C ALA A 74 18.00 23.34 -1.50
N SER A 75 19.01 24.23 -1.39
CA SER A 75 20.31 24.01 -2.03
C SER A 75 21.07 22.81 -1.45
N GLN A 76 21.00 22.58 -0.13
CA GLN A 76 21.66 21.44 0.51
C GLN A 76 20.98 20.11 0.15
N LEU A 77 19.65 20.08 0.10
CA LEU A 77 18.89 18.92 -0.35
C LEU A 77 19.18 18.58 -1.82
N GLU A 78 19.27 19.59 -2.68
CA GLU A 78 19.68 19.38 -4.08
C GLU A 78 21.10 18.83 -4.17
N ALA A 79 22.05 19.39 -3.42
CA ALA A 79 23.41 18.88 -3.37
C ALA A 79 23.48 17.42 -2.84
N CYS A 80 22.65 17.08 -1.86
CA CYS A 80 22.52 15.73 -1.35
C CYS A 80 22.00 14.77 -2.44
N ILE A 81 20.95 15.15 -3.17
CA ILE A 81 20.39 14.37 -4.28
C ILE A 81 21.45 14.12 -5.35
N GLN A 82 22.16 15.16 -5.77
CA GLN A 82 23.20 15.05 -6.79
C GLN A 82 24.41 14.23 -6.29
N GLY A 83 24.85 14.45 -5.05
CA GLY A 83 26.01 13.78 -4.45
C GLY A 83 25.81 12.28 -4.31
N TYR A 84 24.64 11.86 -3.88
CA TYR A 84 24.28 10.44 -3.74
C TYR A 84 23.57 9.85 -4.95
N LYS A 85 23.32 10.65 -6.02
CA LYS A 85 22.59 10.24 -7.24
C LYS A 85 21.23 9.62 -6.91
N LEU A 86 20.49 10.30 -6.03
CA LEU A 86 19.18 9.81 -5.61
C LEU A 86 18.18 9.98 -6.75
N GLU A 87 17.40 8.95 -7.03
CA GLU A 87 16.38 8.95 -8.07
C GLU A 87 15.01 8.68 -7.46
N LYS A 88 13.99 9.35 -7.99
CA LYS A 88 12.60 9.10 -7.61
C LYS A 88 12.17 7.75 -8.19
N SER A 89 11.63 6.88 -7.36
CA SER A 89 11.05 5.62 -7.84
C SER A 89 9.88 5.90 -8.79
N LEU A 90 9.78 5.15 -9.90
CA LEU A 90 8.72 5.27 -10.92
C LEU A 90 7.30 4.88 -10.43
N GLY A 91 7.07 4.80 -9.14
CA GLY A 91 5.91 4.18 -8.50
C GLY A 91 4.78 5.08 -8.01
N GLY A 92 4.57 6.28 -8.53
CA GLY A 92 3.36 7.07 -8.23
C GLY A 92 3.60 8.49 -7.72
N ASN A 93 2.55 9.32 -7.79
CA ASN A 93 2.56 10.74 -7.40
C ASN A 93 2.72 11.01 -5.88
N MET A 94 2.72 9.96 -5.05
CA MET A 94 2.82 10.06 -3.59
C MET A 94 4.23 9.82 -3.02
N ILE A 95 5.22 9.53 -3.86
CA ILE A 95 6.60 9.28 -3.41
C ILE A 95 7.40 10.57 -3.52
N GLU A 96 8.04 10.95 -2.41
CA GLU A 96 8.86 12.15 -2.31
C GLU A 96 10.36 11.82 -2.12
N LEU A 97 11.21 12.74 -2.59
CA LEU A 97 12.64 12.67 -2.31
C LEU A 97 12.97 13.44 -1.05
N LEU A 98 13.64 12.78 -0.12
CA LEU A 98 14.15 13.36 1.14
C LEU A 98 13.06 14.03 1.99
N PRO A 99 11.85 13.43 2.16
CA PRO A 99 10.80 14.05 2.95
C PRO A 99 11.10 13.94 4.45
N THR A 100 10.92 15.05 5.17
CA THR A 100 11.08 15.11 6.63
C THR A 100 10.26 16.25 7.22
N THR A 101 9.84 16.10 8.47
CA THR A 101 9.34 17.22 9.28
C THR A 101 10.52 18.07 9.77
N LEU A 102 10.21 19.21 10.35
CA LEU A 102 11.15 20.07 11.04
C LEU A 102 10.47 20.74 12.23
N ALA A 103 11.04 20.59 13.42
CA ALA A 103 10.76 21.43 14.58
C ALA A 103 12.10 21.97 15.12
N MET A 104 12.30 23.29 15.04
CA MET A 104 13.53 23.92 15.54
C MET A 104 13.26 25.17 16.36
N ALA A 105 14.12 25.43 17.31
CA ALA A 105 14.13 26.62 18.12
C ALA A 105 15.53 27.21 18.19
N ILE A 106 15.66 28.49 17.84
CA ILE A 106 16.89 29.27 18.00
C ILE A 106 16.65 30.27 19.14
N PHE A 107 17.52 30.33 20.10
CA PHE A 107 17.31 31.18 21.26
C PHE A 107 18.60 31.79 21.81
N ARG A 108 18.44 32.91 22.49
CA ARG A 108 19.54 33.59 23.23
C ARG A 108 19.01 34.28 24.47
N LYS A 109 19.83 34.34 25.51
CA LYS A 109 19.54 35.16 26.68
C LYS A 109 19.80 36.63 26.35
N ASN A 110 18.83 37.48 26.65
CA ASN A 110 18.87 38.92 26.41
C ASN A 110 18.28 39.66 27.62
N GLY A 111 19.17 40.11 28.54
CA GLY A 111 18.77 40.65 29.82
C GLY A 111 18.05 39.61 30.66
N GLY A 112 16.86 39.98 31.21
CA GLY A 112 16.00 39.07 31.99
C GLY A 112 15.06 38.20 31.15
N PHE A 113 15.29 38.09 29.82
CA PHE A 113 14.43 37.39 28.88
C PHE A 113 15.22 36.41 28.04
N LEU A 114 14.53 35.41 27.51
CA LEU A 114 14.94 34.59 26.41
C LEU A 114 14.26 35.11 25.14
N ASP A 115 15.04 35.62 24.18
CA ASP A 115 14.55 35.82 22.81
C ASP A 115 14.57 34.44 22.12
N LEU A 116 13.43 34.05 21.54
CA LEU A 116 13.22 32.72 20.95
C LEU A 116 12.59 32.86 19.57
N ARG A 117 13.18 32.17 18.59
CA ARG A 117 12.65 32.00 17.24
C ARG A 117 12.34 30.54 17.02
N VAL A 118 11.08 30.23 16.74
CA VAL A 118 10.60 28.88 16.42
C VAL A 118 10.32 28.80 14.94
N ILE A 119 10.82 27.76 14.29
CA ILE A 119 10.60 27.49 12.86
C ILE A 119 10.22 26.02 12.72
N TRP A 120 9.21 25.76 11.88
CA TRP A 120 8.72 24.40 11.71
C TRP A 120 8.16 24.16 10.31
N ALA A 121 8.07 22.87 9.94
CA ALA A 121 7.34 22.33 8.80
C ALA A 121 6.87 20.92 9.17
N GLY A 122 5.58 20.64 8.98
CA GLY A 122 4.97 19.37 9.35
C GLY A 122 4.37 19.40 10.75
N ASP A 123 4.45 18.28 11.45
CA ASP A 123 3.74 17.97 12.69
C ASP A 123 4.65 17.70 13.90
N SER A 124 5.95 17.74 13.71
CA SER A 124 6.90 17.82 14.83
C SER A 124 6.75 19.17 15.54
N ARG A 125 6.84 19.17 16.85
CA ARG A 125 6.44 20.32 17.69
C ARG A 125 7.56 20.89 18.54
N VAL A 126 7.50 22.21 18.79
CA VAL A 126 8.30 22.90 19.80
C VAL A 126 7.41 23.26 20.99
N TYR A 127 7.88 22.97 22.18
CA TYR A 127 7.16 23.20 23.45
C TYR A 127 7.98 24.02 24.43
N LEU A 128 7.26 24.76 25.26
CA LEU A 128 7.77 25.44 26.46
C LEU A 128 7.13 24.81 27.69
N LEU A 129 7.92 24.33 28.63
CA LEU A 129 7.45 23.87 29.93
C LEU A 129 7.89 24.85 31.03
N THR A 130 6.95 25.58 31.63
CA THR A 130 7.19 26.47 32.75
C THR A 130 6.59 25.89 34.02
N PRO A 131 7.13 26.24 35.21
CA PRO A 131 6.58 25.75 36.48
C PRO A 131 5.20 26.32 36.80
N VAL A 132 4.87 27.54 36.32
CA VAL A 132 3.59 28.21 36.60
C VAL A 132 2.53 27.81 35.58
N ASP A 133 2.83 27.95 34.30
CA ASP A 133 1.84 27.72 33.23
C ASP A 133 1.86 26.27 32.70
N GLY A 134 2.90 25.48 33.03
CA GLY A 134 3.09 24.12 32.52
C GLY A 134 3.46 24.09 31.06
N LEU A 135 3.02 23.07 30.32
CA LEU A 135 3.36 22.85 28.94
C LEU A 135 2.58 23.79 28.00
N SER A 136 3.30 24.44 27.09
CA SER A 136 2.73 25.29 26.03
C SER A 136 3.34 24.91 24.70
N GLN A 137 2.53 24.59 23.69
CA GLN A 137 2.99 24.37 22.33
C GLN A 137 3.32 25.70 21.66
N LEU A 138 4.47 25.83 21.04
CA LEU A 138 4.99 27.05 20.41
C LEU A 138 4.97 27.00 18.88
N SER A 139 4.85 25.82 18.30
CA SER A 139 4.61 25.62 16.87
C SER A 139 3.16 25.22 16.61
N GLU A 140 2.76 25.19 15.35
CA GLU A 140 1.41 24.80 14.90
C GLU A 140 1.55 23.73 13.82
N ASP A 141 0.77 22.65 13.91
CA ASP A 141 0.92 21.54 12.97
C ASP A 141 0.42 21.92 11.58
N ASP A 142 1.16 21.53 10.56
CA ASP A 142 0.78 21.66 9.15
C ASP A 142 -0.13 20.51 8.71
N VAL A 143 -1.35 20.53 9.20
CA VAL A 143 -2.37 19.51 8.92
C VAL A 143 -3.66 20.15 8.42
N ASP A 144 -4.43 19.40 7.63
CA ASP A 144 -5.74 19.85 7.19
C ASP A 144 -6.75 19.84 8.35
N GLY A 145 -7.37 20.98 8.61
CA GLY A 145 -8.40 21.14 9.65
C GLY A 145 -8.06 22.15 10.74
N GLU A 146 -8.88 22.18 11.79
CA GLU A 146 -8.64 23.04 12.94
C GLU A 146 -7.54 22.47 13.83
N PHE A 147 -6.76 23.38 14.47
CA PHE A 147 -5.79 23.01 15.48
C PHE A 147 -6.45 22.20 16.60
N ASP A 148 -5.99 20.99 16.81
CA ASP A 148 -6.44 20.08 17.85
C ASP A 148 -5.25 19.41 18.54
N ALA A 149 -4.96 19.84 19.77
CA ALA A 149 -3.86 19.27 20.58
C ALA A 149 -4.06 17.78 20.92
N MET A 150 -5.27 17.24 20.69
CA MET A 150 -5.65 15.86 20.97
C MET A 150 -5.68 14.96 19.72
N LYS A 151 -5.66 15.53 18.51
CA LYS A 151 -5.67 14.67 17.33
C LYS A 151 -4.38 13.88 17.24
N ALA A 152 -4.54 12.57 17.40
CA ALA A 152 -3.58 11.61 16.93
C ALA A 152 -3.43 11.78 15.41
N LEU A 153 -2.21 12.01 14.96
CA LEU A 153 -1.91 12.35 13.57
C LEU A 153 -2.19 11.24 12.57
N GLY A 154 -2.42 10.03 13.01
CA GLY A 154 -2.82 8.93 12.14
C GLY A 154 -4.14 9.14 11.36
N GLN A 155 -4.86 10.25 11.57
CA GLN A 155 -6.12 10.58 10.89
C GLN A 155 -6.12 11.93 10.16
N SER A 156 -5.07 12.75 10.29
CA SER A 156 -4.96 14.03 9.60
C SER A 156 -3.96 13.95 8.45
N ASN A 157 -4.32 14.52 7.31
CA ASN A 157 -3.40 14.65 6.20
C ASN A 157 -2.46 15.82 6.47
N MET A 158 -1.19 15.54 6.72
CA MET A 158 -0.16 16.55 6.74
C MET A 158 -0.05 17.19 5.36
N ASN A 159 -0.09 18.52 5.30
CA ASN A 159 -0.15 19.28 4.05
C ASN A 159 1.16 20.00 3.70
N ASN A 160 2.17 19.91 4.58
CA ASN A 160 3.48 20.51 4.38
C ASN A 160 4.58 19.71 5.10
N ASN A 161 5.72 19.52 4.43
CA ASN A 161 6.92 18.92 4.98
C ASN A 161 8.13 19.40 4.18
N VAL A 162 9.32 19.39 4.75
CA VAL A 162 10.56 19.68 4.01
C VAL A 162 10.86 18.54 3.04
N THR A 163 11.12 18.87 1.78
CA THR A 163 11.39 17.88 0.73
C THR A 163 12.46 18.32 -0.26
N GLY A 164 13.20 17.39 -0.84
CA GLY A 164 14.18 17.61 -1.90
C GLY A 164 13.57 17.86 -3.30
N GLU A 165 12.25 17.94 -3.42
CA GLU A 165 11.57 18.12 -4.71
C GLU A 165 11.56 19.59 -5.23
N GLY A 166 12.25 20.48 -4.54
CA GLY A 166 12.41 21.88 -4.91
C GLY A 166 11.84 22.86 -3.89
N MET A 167 12.36 24.09 -3.95
CA MET A 167 12.04 25.14 -2.97
C MET A 167 10.55 25.49 -2.92
N ASP A 168 9.83 25.37 -4.03
CA ASP A 168 8.41 25.71 -4.08
C ASP A 168 7.47 24.63 -3.53
N ARG A 169 8.02 23.47 -3.19
CA ARG A 169 7.27 22.31 -2.71
C ARG A 169 7.06 22.28 -1.20
N PHE A 170 7.74 23.14 -0.45
CA PHE A 170 7.56 23.26 1.00
C PHE A 170 7.61 24.73 1.44
N HIS A 171 7.10 24.99 2.62
CA HIS A 171 7.25 26.28 3.29
C HIS A 171 7.75 26.09 4.71
N LEU A 172 8.39 27.09 5.27
CA LEU A 172 8.79 27.12 6.67
C LEU A 172 7.90 28.12 7.42
N ASN A 173 7.19 27.61 8.40
CA ASN A 173 6.44 28.44 9.34
C ASN A 173 7.38 28.99 10.41
N TYR A 174 6.99 30.08 11.05
CA TYR A 174 7.82 30.71 12.09
C TYR A 174 6.98 31.49 13.09
N ALA A 175 7.53 31.60 14.30
CA ALA A 175 7.01 32.49 15.34
C ALA A 175 8.18 33.03 16.20
N GLU A 176 7.99 34.23 16.76
CA GLU A 176 8.94 34.84 17.73
C GLU A 176 8.29 34.94 19.08
N TYR A 177 9.08 34.63 20.11
CA TYR A 177 8.66 34.68 21.51
C TYR A 177 9.68 35.42 22.34
N LYS A 178 9.21 36.09 23.41
CA LYS A 178 10.03 36.69 24.42
C LYS A 178 9.60 36.19 25.79
N ILE A 179 10.43 35.34 26.39
CA ILE A 179 10.06 34.57 27.59
C ILE A 179 10.86 35.10 28.79
N PRO A 180 10.21 35.50 29.91
CA PRO A 180 10.90 35.89 31.14
C PRO A 180 11.69 34.70 31.71
N ILE A 181 12.97 34.91 32.11
CA ILE A 181 13.84 33.85 32.65
C ILE A 181 13.68 33.68 34.17
N GLN A 182 12.88 34.49 34.82
CA GLN A 182 12.85 34.59 36.30
C GLN A 182 12.56 33.27 37.02
N GLU A 183 11.80 32.38 36.43
CA GLU A 183 11.31 31.15 37.08
C GLU A 183 12.07 29.89 36.63
N GLY A 184 12.92 29.97 35.61
CA GLY A 184 13.52 28.82 34.97
C GLY A 184 12.48 27.96 34.20
N PHE A 185 12.85 27.43 33.07
CA PHE A 185 11.93 26.64 32.25
C PHE A 185 12.70 25.71 31.32
N ILE A 186 11.99 24.83 30.63
CA ILE A 186 12.57 23.91 29.67
C ILE A 186 11.92 24.12 28.31
N LEU A 187 12.77 24.21 27.28
CA LEU A 187 12.36 24.15 25.88
C LEU A 187 12.50 22.71 25.40
N PHE A 188 11.48 22.20 24.68
CA PHE A 188 11.51 20.90 24.03
C PHE A 188 11.22 21.04 22.55
N ALA A 189 11.82 20.16 21.74
CA ALA A 189 11.38 19.83 20.40
C ALA A 189 11.10 18.33 20.36
N ALA A 190 10.01 17.91 19.77
CA ALA A 190 9.55 16.52 19.77
C ALA A 190 8.93 16.12 18.43
N SER A 191 9.21 14.87 17.95
CA SER A 191 8.46 14.24 16.87
C SER A 191 7.09 13.79 17.37
N ASP A 192 6.17 13.49 16.44
CA ASP A 192 4.81 13.04 16.71
C ASP A 192 4.76 11.74 17.54
N GLY A 193 5.70 10.82 17.34
CA GLY A 193 5.83 9.60 18.15
C GLY A 193 5.91 9.85 19.65
N CYS A 194 6.29 11.08 20.09
CA CYS A 194 6.32 11.45 21.51
C CYS A 194 4.94 11.67 22.11
N PHE A 195 3.93 12.04 21.34
CA PHE A 195 2.62 12.47 21.86
C PHE A 195 1.43 11.79 21.19
N ASP A 196 1.56 11.23 19.99
CA ASP A 196 0.46 10.58 19.26
C ASP A 196 -0.13 9.36 19.97
N TYR A 197 0.68 8.67 20.76
CA TYR A 197 0.25 7.48 21.51
C TYR A 197 -0.08 7.79 22.97
N ILE A 198 -0.15 9.06 23.32
CA ILE A 198 -0.52 9.52 24.65
C ILE A 198 -1.97 10.01 24.63
N GLU A 199 -2.79 9.53 25.55
CA GLU A 199 -4.23 9.74 25.57
C GLU A 199 -4.65 11.22 25.69
N SER A 200 -3.79 12.07 26.27
CA SER A 200 -4.09 13.49 26.41
C SER A 200 -2.84 14.37 26.52
N PRO A 201 -2.93 15.66 26.13
CA PRO A 201 -1.86 16.62 26.34
C PRO A 201 -1.43 16.74 27.81
N MET A 202 -2.34 16.50 28.74
CA MET A 202 -2.04 16.50 30.15
C MET A 202 -1.14 15.33 30.57
N GLN A 203 -1.35 14.14 30.03
CA GLN A 203 -0.46 13.01 30.31
C GLN A 203 0.92 13.27 29.72
N PHE A 204 1.00 13.90 28.56
CA PHE A 204 2.27 14.35 27.99
C PHE A 204 2.97 15.37 28.90
N GLU A 205 2.26 16.42 29.34
CA GLU A 205 2.81 17.36 30.33
C GLU A 205 3.25 16.65 31.62
N TYR A 206 2.45 15.72 32.13
CA TYR A 206 2.80 14.98 33.34
C TYR A 206 4.09 14.15 33.20
N LYS A 207 4.27 13.46 32.06
CA LYS A 207 5.51 12.73 31.75
C LYS A 207 6.73 13.65 31.72
N LEU A 208 6.61 14.80 31.06
CA LEU A 208 7.67 15.79 31.02
C LEU A 208 7.94 16.39 32.41
N LEU A 209 6.91 16.67 33.22
CA LEU A 209 7.06 17.14 34.59
C LEU A 209 7.75 16.11 35.48
N ALA A 210 7.46 14.82 35.32
CA ALA A 210 8.13 13.75 36.07
C ALA A 210 9.62 13.69 35.77
N ALA A 211 10.01 13.79 34.50
CA ALA A 211 11.42 13.86 34.08
C ALA A 211 12.10 15.15 34.59
N THR A 212 11.41 16.27 34.54
CA THR A 212 11.92 17.59 34.95
C THR A 212 12.22 17.65 36.46
N GLN A 213 11.48 16.93 37.28
CA GLN A 213 11.67 16.93 38.73
C GLN A 213 13.09 16.45 39.11
N GLN A 214 13.56 15.38 38.47
CA GLN A 214 14.94 14.85 38.70
C GLN A 214 16.00 15.81 38.21
N VAL A 215 15.78 16.44 37.05
CA VAL A 215 16.74 17.37 36.42
C VAL A 215 17.08 18.58 37.29
N PHE A 216 16.09 19.15 37.97
CA PHE A 216 16.30 20.30 38.83
C PHE A 216 16.83 19.93 40.25
N GLU A 217 16.71 18.66 40.64
CA GLU A 217 17.28 18.16 41.88
C GLU A 217 18.74 17.74 41.76
N ASP A 218 19.10 17.12 40.65
CA ASP A 218 20.39 16.49 40.44
C ASP A 218 21.30 17.27 39.46
N ASP A 219 21.02 17.18 38.16
CA ASP A 219 21.85 17.80 37.11
C ASP A 219 21.01 18.02 35.83
N PRO A 220 21.07 19.23 35.23
CA PRO A 220 20.40 19.47 33.95
C PRO A 220 20.86 18.56 32.80
N SER A 221 22.07 17.99 32.86
CA SER A 221 22.61 17.12 31.82
C SER A 221 21.88 15.78 31.69
N VAL A 222 21.22 15.32 32.76
CA VAL A 222 20.48 14.04 32.77
C VAL A 222 19.05 14.14 32.17
N LEU A 223 18.66 15.30 31.63
CA LEU A 223 17.29 15.48 31.08
C LEU A 223 16.92 14.40 30.05
N GLY A 224 17.85 14.07 29.14
CA GLY A 224 17.63 13.05 28.12
C GLY A 224 17.39 11.66 28.70
N GLU A 225 18.16 11.28 29.72
CA GLU A 225 18.01 10.00 30.43
C GLU A 225 16.69 9.94 31.19
N CYS A 226 16.34 10.98 31.91
CA CYS A 226 15.09 11.09 32.66
C CYS A 226 13.85 11.04 31.76
N ILE A 227 13.91 11.65 30.57
CA ILE A 227 12.84 11.52 29.58
C ILE A 227 12.75 10.09 29.06
N ALA A 228 13.87 9.50 28.66
CA ALA A 228 13.91 8.14 28.14
C ALA A 228 13.34 7.12 29.14
N GLU A 229 13.66 7.25 30.43
CA GLU A 229 13.11 6.39 31.47
C GLU A 229 11.58 6.52 31.62
N ASN A 230 11.02 7.72 31.47
CA ASN A 230 9.57 7.95 31.52
C ASN A 230 8.80 7.44 30.29
N TYR A 231 9.51 7.09 29.21
CA TYR A 231 8.94 6.47 28.01
C TYR A 231 9.17 4.97 27.93
N GLN A 232 9.91 4.37 28.86
CA GLN A 232 10.12 2.91 28.90
C GLN A 232 8.78 2.19 29.14
N GLY A 233 8.51 1.19 28.32
CA GLY A 233 7.29 0.36 28.41
C GLY A 233 6.05 0.93 27.74
N GLU A 234 6.11 2.09 27.13
CA GLU A 234 5.03 2.60 26.28
C GLU A 234 4.98 1.84 24.95
N ASN A 235 3.77 1.52 24.49
CA ASN A 235 3.54 0.91 23.17
C ASN A 235 3.61 1.96 22.05
N CYS A 236 4.71 2.71 21.97
CA CYS A 236 4.94 3.60 20.84
C CYS A 236 5.10 2.77 19.58
N LYS A 237 4.28 3.05 18.56
CA LYS A 237 4.31 2.36 17.27
C LYS A 237 5.19 3.09 16.25
N ASP A 238 5.73 4.24 16.63
CA ASP A 238 6.59 5.07 15.82
C ASP A 238 7.87 5.46 16.55
N ASP A 239 8.84 5.98 15.83
CA ASP A 239 10.10 6.47 16.40
C ASP A 239 9.83 7.68 17.30
N THR A 240 10.36 7.65 18.50
CA THR A 240 10.17 8.70 19.50
C THR A 240 11.44 9.53 19.64
N THR A 241 11.43 10.76 19.15
CA THR A 241 12.57 11.68 19.19
C THR A 241 12.20 12.96 19.94
N ILE A 242 12.93 13.25 21.00
CA ILE A 242 12.75 14.48 21.79
C ILE A 242 14.10 15.08 22.16
N ALA A 243 14.20 16.41 22.05
CA ALA A 243 15.33 17.19 22.51
C ALA A 243 14.87 18.23 23.53
N GLY A 244 15.66 18.49 24.56
CA GLY A 244 15.31 19.50 25.57
C GLY A 244 16.51 20.30 26.05
N VAL A 245 16.25 21.57 26.37
CA VAL A 245 17.26 22.47 26.98
C VAL A 245 16.68 23.13 28.20
N VAL A 246 17.40 23.02 29.33
CA VAL A 246 17.05 23.65 30.60
C VAL A 246 17.57 25.08 30.63
N ILE A 247 16.67 26.04 30.78
CA ILE A 247 17.01 27.45 31.00
C ILE A 247 16.99 27.71 32.49
N GLN A 248 18.16 27.62 33.10
CA GLN A 248 18.35 27.80 34.54
C GLN A 248 18.27 29.26 34.98
N THR A 249 17.87 29.43 36.24
CA THR A 249 17.97 30.71 36.98
C THR A 249 18.87 30.52 38.18
N ASN A 250 19.24 31.62 38.85
CA ASN A 250 20.05 31.57 40.11
C ASN A 250 19.24 31.06 41.32
N GLN A 251 18.04 30.51 41.14
CA GLN A 251 17.12 30.12 42.22
C GLN A 251 16.69 28.63 42.09
N GLU A 252 17.62 27.72 41.90
CA GLU A 252 17.37 26.33 41.57
C GLU A 252 16.42 25.59 42.54
N LYS A 253 16.58 25.75 43.84
CA LYS A 253 15.68 25.12 44.83
C LYS A 253 14.22 25.57 44.69
N THR A 254 14.02 26.86 44.45
CA THR A 254 12.65 27.44 44.26
C THR A 254 12.02 26.89 42.97
N VAL A 255 12.82 26.67 41.91
CA VAL A 255 12.35 26.12 40.65
C VAL A 255 11.88 24.69 40.84
N SER A 256 12.67 23.81 41.49
CA SER A 256 12.24 22.44 41.78
C SER A 256 10.95 22.36 42.56
N GLU A 257 10.80 23.20 43.62
CA GLU A 257 9.55 23.29 44.42
C GLU A 257 8.35 23.74 43.58
N LEU A 258 8.53 24.70 42.65
CA LEU A 258 7.49 25.14 41.73
C LEU A 258 7.05 24.04 40.77
N TYR A 259 7.97 23.26 40.22
CA TYR A 259 7.61 22.10 39.38
C TYR A 259 6.89 21.01 40.18
N LYS A 260 7.30 20.74 41.43
CA LYS A 260 6.53 19.85 42.34
C LYS A 260 5.12 20.33 42.58
N ALA A 261 4.97 21.62 42.86
CA ALA A 261 3.66 22.25 43.05
C ALA A 261 2.81 22.13 41.77
N ARG A 262 3.41 22.35 40.60
CA ARG A 262 2.73 22.14 39.29
C ARG A 262 2.24 20.71 39.12
N MET A 263 3.06 19.72 39.42
CA MET A 263 2.64 18.31 39.37
C MET A 263 1.45 18.01 40.28
N LEU A 264 1.48 18.52 41.50
CA LEU A 264 0.36 18.35 42.44
C LEU A 264 -0.90 19.05 41.94
N TYR A 265 -0.77 20.29 41.44
CA TYR A 265 -1.87 21.02 40.82
C TYR A 265 -2.48 20.24 39.64
N MET A 266 -1.67 19.68 38.74
CA MET A 266 -2.13 18.89 37.62
C MET A 266 -2.89 17.63 38.07
N LYS A 267 -2.38 16.93 39.10
CA LYS A 267 -3.05 15.78 39.68
C LYS A 267 -4.43 16.14 40.26
N GLU A 268 -4.54 17.28 40.95
CA GLU A 268 -5.79 17.71 41.55
C GLU A 268 -6.81 18.19 40.51
N GLN A 269 -6.36 18.99 39.54
CA GLN A 269 -7.25 19.47 38.48
C GLN A 269 -7.76 18.32 37.59
N PHE A 270 -6.93 17.33 37.37
CA PHE A 270 -7.33 16.13 36.63
C PHE A 270 -8.30 15.23 37.41
N ARG A 271 -8.15 15.10 38.71
CA ARG A 271 -9.07 14.29 39.54
C ARG A 271 -10.51 14.74 39.49
N LYS A 272 -10.80 16.05 39.38
CA LYS A 272 -12.16 16.59 39.46
C LYS A 272 -13.08 16.16 38.30
N PRO A 273 -12.74 16.42 37.02
CA PRO A 273 -13.57 15.97 35.90
C PRO A 273 -13.47 14.49 35.64
N VAL A 274 -12.32 13.87 35.98
CA VAL A 274 -12.00 12.47 35.72
C VAL A 274 -12.79 11.52 36.64
N ASN A 275 -12.96 11.86 37.92
CA ASN A 275 -13.64 10.95 38.85
C ASN A 275 -15.11 10.66 38.47
N GLU A 276 -15.81 11.60 37.87
CA GLU A 276 -17.19 11.39 37.41
C GLU A 276 -17.23 10.64 36.08
N GLY A 277 -16.35 10.98 35.16
CA GLY A 277 -16.24 10.31 33.86
C GLY A 277 -15.77 8.87 34.00
N TYR A 278 -14.73 8.61 34.79
CA TYR A 278 -14.20 7.24 34.98
C TYR A 278 -15.19 6.33 35.70
N ARG A 279 -15.91 6.79 36.72
CA ARG A 279 -16.94 5.96 37.39
C ARG A 279 -18.02 5.49 36.41
N PHE A 280 -18.38 6.33 35.47
CA PHE A 280 -19.35 5.96 34.46
C PHE A 280 -18.74 5.03 33.42
N ALA A 281 -17.51 5.31 32.97
CA ALA A 281 -16.77 4.43 32.07
C ALA A 281 -16.52 3.05 32.69
N ASP A 282 -16.06 2.98 33.93
CA ASP A 282 -15.87 1.72 34.68
C ASP A 282 -17.14 0.89 34.71
N SER A 283 -18.30 1.52 35.01
CA SER A 283 -19.58 0.80 35.03
C SER A 283 -19.97 0.25 33.66
N ARG A 284 -19.55 0.90 32.56
CA ARG A 284 -19.77 0.42 31.20
C ARG A 284 -18.82 -0.72 30.84
N TYR A 285 -17.56 -0.62 31.27
CA TYR A 285 -16.58 -1.70 31.06
C TYR A 285 -16.97 -2.97 31.83
N ASP A 286 -17.45 -2.85 33.07
CA ASP A 286 -18.00 -4.00 33.84
C ASP A 286 -19.19 -4.66 33.11
N GLU A 287 -20.08 -3.85 32.53
CA GLU A 287 -21.21 -4.35 31.73
C GLU A 287 -20.73 -5.00 30.43
N ILE A 288 -19.73 -4.41 29.76
CA ILE A 288 -19.08 -4.97 28.54
C ILE A 288 -18.46 -6.31 28.85
N ASP A 289 -17.67 -6.43 29.91
CA ASP A 289 -16.98 -7.67 30.28
C ASP A 289 -17.96 -8.80 30.62
N SER A 290 -19.03 -8.47 31.35
CA SER A 290 -20.10 -9.44 31.65
C SER A 290 -20.79 -9.94 30.37
N LYS A 291 -21.11 -9.04 29.45
CA LYS A 291 -21.78 -9.39 28.18
C LYS A 291 -20.83 -10.09 27.22
N ARG A 292 -19.55 -9.69 27.18
CA ARG A 292 -18.53 -10.28 26.32
C ARG A 292 -18.31 -11.76 26.63
N THR A 293 -18.24 -12.13 27.91
CA THR A 293 -18.12 -13.52 28.32
C THR A 293 -19.29 -14.37 27.81
N GLN A 294 -20.53 -13.86 27.95
CA GLN A 294 -21.73 -14.54 27.44
C GLN A 294 -21.75 -14.64 25.90
N LEU A 295 -21.27 -13.60 25.23
CA LEU A 295 -21.20 -13.55 23.79
C LEU A 295 -20.19 -14.56 23.24
N GLU A 296 -18.98 -14.62 23.83
CA GLU A 296 -17.91 -15.54 23.42
C GLU A 296 -18.34 -17.01 23.47
N GLU A 297 -19.14 -17.41 24.47
CA GLU A 297 -19.70 -18.75 24.54
C GLU A 297 -20.66 -19.03 23.36
N SER A 298 -21.56 -18.08 23.11
CA SER A 298 -22.55 -18.18 22.02
C SER A 298 -21.90 -18.13 20.62
N GLU A 299 -20.82 -17.37 20.46
CA GLU A 299 -20.02 -17.29 19.23
C GLU A 299 -19.37 -18.64 18.91
N ARG A 300 -18.71 -19.25 19.90
CA ARG A 300 -18.04 -20.56 19.74
C ARG A 300 -19.01 -21.66 19.30
N GLU A 301 -20.26 -21.63 19.76
CA GLU A 301 -21.26 -22.63 19.41
C GLU A 301 -21.62 -22.62 17.91
N ILE A 302 -21.64 -21.46 17.27
CA ILE A 302 -22.13 -21.35 15.88
C ILE A 302 -21.03 -20.94 14.87
N GLU A 303 -19.86 -20.51 15.32
CA GLU A 303 -18.81 -19.97 14.46
C GLU A 303 -18.41 -20.95 13.33
N THR A 304 -18.22 -22.22 13.66
CA THR A 304 -17.88 -23.26 12.68
C THR A 304 -18.96 -23.41 11.61
N GLU A 305 -20.24 -23.41 12.00
CA GLU A 305 -21.38 -23.49 11.09
C GLU A 305 -21.44 -22.28 10.16
N LEU A 306 -21.21 -21.10 10.72
CA LEU A 306 -21.20 -19.85 9.94
C LEU A 306 -20.04 -19.77 8.94
N ILE A 307 -18.84 -20.19 9.34
CA ILE A 307 -17.68 -20.24 8.44
C ILE A 307 -17.92 -21.23 7.30
N GLU A 308 -18.49 -22.40 7.58
CA GLU A 308 -18.82 -23.36 6.54
C GLU A 308 -19.91 -22.85 5.58
N ALA A 309 -20.93 -22.17 6.10
CA ALA A 309 -21.95 -21.51 5.27
C ALA A 309 -21.34 -20.43 4.38
N LEU A 310 -20.42 -19.61 4.90
CA LEU A 310 -19.70 -18.61 4.15
C LEU A 310 -18.86 -19.24 3.03
N ILE A 311 -18.11 -20.29 3.32
CA ILE A 311 -17.30 -21.00 2.33
C ILE A 311 -18.17 -21.62 1.24
N ALA A 312 -19.29 -22.25 1.61
CA ALA A 312 -20.24 -22.82 0.67
C ALA A 312 -20.84 -21.75 -0.27
N PHE A 313 -21.18 -20.58 0.29
CA PHE A 313 -21.64 -19.44 -0.48
C PHE A 313 -20.55 -18.94 -1.44
N LEU A 314 -19.33 -18.71 -0.99
CA LEU A 314 -18.21 -18.23 -1.79
C LEU A 314 -17.86 -19.22 -2.93
N LYS A 315 -17.95 -20.53 -2.69
CA LYS A 315 -17.74 -21.53 -3.75
C LYS A 315 -18.81 -21.48 -4.84
N LYS A 316 -20.07 -21.23 -4.50
CA LYS A 316 -21.21 -21.18 -5.43
C LYS A 316 -21.32 -19.85 -6.17
N SER A 317 -20.92 -18.75 -5.53
CA SER A 317 -21.11 -17.41 -6.09
C SER A 317 -20.13 -17.12 -7.23
N PRO A 318 -20.60 -16.70 -8.41
CA PRO A 318 -19.73 -16.32 -9.52
C PRO A 318 -19.03 -14.97 -9.21
N ALA A 319 -17.72 -14.99 -9.20
CA ALA A 319 -16.91 -13.80 -8.83
C ALA A 319 -17.15 -12.57 -9.74
N PHE A 320 -17.69 -12.76 -10.95
CA PHE A 320 -17.93 -11.67 -11.91
C PHE A 320 -19.35 -11.04 -11.78
N ASP A 321 -20.32 -11.80 -11.31
CA ASP A 321 -21.72 -11.38 -11.26
C ASP A 321 -22.18 -11.06 -9.83
N MET A 322 -21.23 -10.87 -8.92
CA MET A 322 -21.51 -10.56 -7.54
C MET A 322 -21.97 -9.10 -7.41
N GLN A 323 -23.05 -8.87 -6.66
CA GLN A 323 -23.54 -7.52 -6.38
C GLN A 323 -22.44 -6.65 -5.77
N GLU A 324 -22.33 -5.39 -6.17
CA GLU A 324 -21.26 -4.47 -5.75
C GLU A 324 -21.20 -4.30 -4.22
N GLU A 325 -22.35 -4.30 -3.55
CA GLU A 325 -22.41 -4.22 -2.08
C GLU A 325 -21.74 -5.43 -1.41
N LEU A 326 -22.02 -6.64 -1.91
CA LEU A 326 -21.44 -7.88 -1.39
C LEU A 326 -19.93 -7.95 -1.67
N LYS A 327 -19.52 -7.52 -2.87
CA LYS A 327 -18.12 -7.37 -3.26
C LYS A 327 -17.37 -6.39 -2.34
N SER A 328 -17.96 -5.23 -2.05
CA SER A 328 -17.41 -4.23 -1.12
C SER A 328 -17.18 -4.82 0.28
N ARG A 329 -18.09 -5.67 0.80
CA ARG A 329 -17.94 -6.33 2.09
C ARG A 329 -16.84 -7.40 2.10
N ILE A 330 -16.75 -8.22 1.04
CA ILE A 330 -15.67 -9.20 0.87
C ILE A 330 -14.30 -8.51 0.87
N LEU A 331 -14.19 -7.36 0.20
CA LEU A 331 -12.92 -6.63 0.09
C LEU A 331 -12.45 -5.99 1.40
N LYS A 332 -13.33 -5.83 2.38
CA LYS A 332 -12.97 -5.35 3.73
C LYS A 332 -12.28 -6.41 4.60
N ILE A 333 -12.29 -7.67 4.18
CA ILE A 333 -11.76 -8.80 4.96
C ILE A 333 -10.64 -9.45 4.15
N ASP A 334 -9.41 -9.28 4.56
CA ASP A 334 -8.21 -9.66 3.80
C ASP A 334 -8.21 -11.10 3.26
N CYS A 335 -8.58 -12.07 4.09
CA CYS A 335 -8.59 -13.46 3.67
C CYS A 335 -9.68 -13.76 2.63
N LEU A 336 -10.81 -13.04 2.67
CA LEU A 336 -11.89 -13.14 1.69
C LEU A 336 -11.54 -12.39 0.41
N ALA A 337 -10.92 -11.22 0.51
CA ALA A 337 -10.42 -10.45 -0.61
C ALA A 337 -9.40 -11.27 -1.42
N ASN A 338 -8.44 -11.88 -0.73
CA ASN A 338 -7.43 -12.73 -1.37
C ASN A 338 -8.05 -13.93 -2.09
N TYR A 339 -9.03 -14.61 -1.49
CA TYR A 339 -9.80 -15.67 -2.15
C TYR A 339 -10.54 -15.16 -3.38
N PHE A 340 -11.21 -14.02 -3.27
CA PHE A 340 -11.96 -13.40 -4.35
C PHE A 340 -11.06 -13.07 -5.54
N TYR A 341 -9.93 -12.40 -5.30
CA TYR A 341 -8.97 -12.04 -6.34
C TYR A 341 -8.33 -13.28 -7.00
N ALA A 342 -7.96 -14.28 -6.21
CA ALA A 342 -7.42 -15.53 -6.74
C ALA A 342 -8.42 -16.24 -7.66
N ARG A 343 -9.70 -16.28 -7.28
CA ARG A 343 -10.76 -16.86 -8.11
C ARG A 343 -11.03 -16.06 -9.38
N LEU A 344 -10.97 -14.74 -9.29
CA LEU A 344 -11.11 -13.85 -10.44
C LEU A 344 -9.97 -14.05 -11.45
N GLN A 345 -8.74 -14.11 -10.96
CA GLN A 345 -7.55 -14.33 -11.77
C GLN A 345 -7.60 -15.70 -12.45
N ASN A 346 -7.92 -16.74 -11.70
CA ASN A 346 -8.06 -18.10 -12.23
C ASN A 346 -9.09 -18.17 -13.38
N LYS A 347 -10.26 -17.51 -13.21
CA LYS A 347 -11.29 -17.45 -14.26
C LYS A 347 -10.80 -16.72 -15.52
N LYS A 348 -10.09 -15.60 -15.36
CA LYS A 348 -9.48 -14.86 -16.48
C LYS A 348 -8.47 -15.72 -17.25
N GLU A 349 -7.61 -16.43 -16.53
CA GLU A 349 -6.64 -17.32 -17.17
C GLU A 349 -7.29 -18.51 -17.88
N LEU A 350 -8.35 -19.08 -17.31
CA LEU A 350 -9.15 -20.13 -17.94
C LEU A 350 -9.77 -19.64 -19.26
N GLN A 351 -10.42 -18.47 -19.25
CA GLN A 351 -11.01 -17.87 -20.44
C GLN A 351 -9.94 -17.57 -21.52
N LYS A 352 -8.79 -17.04 -21.09
CA LYS A 352 -7.66 -16.80 -22.00
C LYS A 352 -7.16 -18.08 -22.65
N ALA A 353 -6.92 -19.14 -21.87
CA ALA A 353 -6.47 -20.42 -22.40
C ALA A 353 -7.50 -21.09 -23.33
N GLN A 354 -8.80 -20.96 -23.03
CA GLN A 354 -9.86 -21.45 -23.91
C GLN A 354 -9.89 -20.71 -25.26
N LYS A 355 -9.74 -19.40 -25.25
CA LYS A 355 -9.65 -18.59 -26.47
C LYS A 355 -8.43 -18.95 -27.30
N GLU A 356 -7.27 -19.09 -26.67
CA GLU A 356 -6.02 -19.49 -27.31
C GLU A 356 -6.16 -20.88 -28.00
N ILE A 357 -6.86 -21.84 -27.37
CA ILE A 357 -7.15 -23.14 -27.99
C ILE A 357 -7.97 -22.97 -29.28
N GLN A 358 -9.00 -22.14 -29.27
CA GLN A 358 -9.83 -21.90 -30.46
C GLN A 358 -9.02 -21.28 -31.60
N GLU A 359 -8.16 -20.32 -31.28
CA GLU A 359 -7.26 -19.69 -32.26
C GLU A 359 -6.26 -20.70 -32.85
N GLU A 360 -5.66 -21.56 -32.01
CA GLU A 360 -4.72 -22.58 -32.48
C GLU A 360 -5.40 -23.68 -33.33
N LEU A 361 -6.64 -24.07 -32.98
CA LEU A 361 -7.42 -25.00 -33.79
C LEU A 361 -7.80 -24.41 -35.15
N GLN A 362 -8.11 -23.11 -35.22
CA GLN A 362 -8.38 -22.42 -36.46
C GLN A 362 -7.11 -22.39 -37.37
N LYS A 363 -5.98 -22.00 -36.81
CA LYS A 363 -4.67 -22.01 -37.54
C LYS A 363 -4.30 -23.40 -38.06
N LYS A 364 -4.57 -24.45 -37.25
CA LYS A 364 -4.37 -25.84 -37.70
C LYS A 364 -5.24 -26.16 -38.90
N LYS A 365 -6.52 -25.76 -38.89
CA LYS A 365 -7.44 -25.97 -40.00
C LYS A 365 -6.99 -25.25 -41.28
N GLU A 366 -6.44 -24.05 -41.15
CA GLU A 366 -5.88 -23.28 -42.26
C GLU A 366 -4.65 -23.98 -42.84
N ALA A 367 -3.76 -24.50 -42.00
CA ALA A 367 -2.59 -25.28 -42.44
C ALA A 367 -3.03 -26.60 -43.12
N GLU A 368 -4.07 -27.28 -42.65
CA GLU A 368 -4.64 -28.47 -43.31
C GLU A 368 -5.20 -28.15 -44.70
N GLN A 369 -5.91 -27.02 -44.83
CA GLN A 369 -6.42 -26.57 -46.14
C GLN A 369 -5.28 -26.22 -47.09
N SER A 370 -4.25 -25.54 -46.60
CA SER A 370 -3.05 -25.24 -47.42
C SER A 370 -2.33 -26.51 -47.87
N LEU A 371 -2.14 -27.49 -46.99
CA LEU A 371 -1.53 -28.77 -47.31
C LEU A 371 -2.37 -29.54 -48.35
N ASN A 372 -3.69 -29.57 -48.18
CA ASN A 372 -4.58 -30.23 -49.17
C ASN A 372 -4.50 -29.53 -50.52
N SER A 373 -4.44 -28.21 -50.58
CA SER A 373 -4.26 -27.46 -51.83
C SER A 373 -2.93 -27.76 -52.50
N LEU A 374 -1.85 -27.92 -51.74
CA LEU A 374 -0.55 -28.36 -52.28
C LEU A 374 -0.61 -29.75 -52.90
N ILE A 375 -1.27 -30.69 -52.21
CA ILE A 375 -1.46 -32.07 -52.73
C ILE A 375 -2.33 -32.05 -53.99
N GLU A 376 -3.42 -31.31 -54.03
CA GLU A 376 -4.26 -31.15 -55.21
C GLU A 376 -3.48 -30.59 -56.41
N ASN A 377 -2.70 -29.56 -56.18
CA ASN A 377 -1.85 -28.98 -57.22
C ASN A 377 -0.77 -29.98 -57.70
N PHE A 378 -0.20 -30.77 -56.79
CA PHE A 378 0.73 -31.83 -57.18
C PHE A 378 0.06 -32.87 -58.05
N VAL A 379 -1.11 -33.39 -57.66
CA VAL A 379 -1.84 -34.39 -58.47
C VAL A 379 -2.22 -33.82 -59.85
N LYS A 380 -2.70 -32.59 -59.92
CA LYS A 380 -3.02 -31.90 -61.19
C LYS A 380 -1.77 -31.78 -62.09
N ASN A 381 -0.63 -31.36 -61.52
CA ASN A 381 0.63 -31.26 -62.25
C ASN A 381 1.15 -32.63 -62.69
N TYR A 382 0.99 -33.66 -61.83
CA TYR A 382 1.34 -35.04 -62.18
C TYR A 382 0.54 -35.52 -63.39
N ILE A 383 -0.80 -35.34 -63.37
CA ILE A 383 -1.68 -35.67 -64.51
C ILE A 383 -1.23 -34.95 -65.78
N GLN A 384 -0.81 -33.69 -65.68
CA GLN A 384 -0.43 -32.85 -66.84
C GLN A 384 0.97 -33.28 -67.44
N LYS A 385 1.95 -33.60 -66.58
CA LYS A 385 3.33 -33.77 -66.96
C LYS A 385 3.77 -35.24 -67.17
N THR A 386 2.99 -36.22 -66.71
CA THR A 386 3.33 -37.62 -66.85
C THR A 386 3.39 -37.95 -68.32
N GLU A 387 4.58 -38.36 -68.78
CA GLU A 387 4.79 -38.88 -70.16
C GLU A 387 4.17 -40.26 -70.28
N ILE A 388 3.20 -40.39 -71.17
CA ILE A 388 2.59 -41.68 -71.47
C ILE A 388 3.45 -42.38 -72.53
N PRO A 389 4.04 -43.50 -72.20
CA PRO A 389 4.90 -44.21 -73.18
C PRO A 389 4.10 -44.56 -74.42
N GLN A 390 4.55 -44.04 -75.60
CA GLN A 390 3.94 -44.42 -76.87
C GLN A 390 4.06 -45.93 -77.06
N LYS A 391 2.97 -46.62 -77.48
CA LYS A 391 2.88 -48.04 -77.79
C LYS A 391 3.93 -48.41 -78.87
N LYS A 392 5.12 -48.91 -78.47
CA LYS A 392 5.88 -49.81 -79.31
C LYS A 392 5.44 -51.24 -78.97
N ILE A 393 4.68 -51.82 -79.86
CA ILE A 393 4.28 -53.22 -79.81
C ILE A 393 5.55 -54.07 -79.90
N LEU A 394 6.03 -54.58 -78.78
CA LEU A 394 6.97 -55.70 -78.71
C LEU A 394 6.52 -56.65 -77.59
N PHE A 395 6.22 -57.85 -77.96
CA PHE A 395 5.83 -58.97 -77.12
C PHE A 395 6.72 -59.06 -75.87
N TRP A 396 6.10 -58.86 -74.73
CA TRP A 396 6.31 -59.34 -73.34
C TRP A 396 5.62 -58.43 -72.38
N ASP A 397 4.56 -58.95 -71.78
CA ASP A 397 3.72 -58.26 -70.79
C ASP A 397 4.55 -57.71 -69.61
N LYS A 398 4.87 -56.43 -69.62
CA LYS A 398 4.96 -55.65 -68.38
C LYS A 398 3.59 -54.95 -68.22
N LYS A 399 2.85 -55.33 -67.17
CA LYS A 399 1.64 -54.58 -66.76
C LYS A 399 1.98 -53.12 -66.82
N ARG A 400 1.25 -52.34 -67.58
CA ARG A 400 1.33 -50.87 -67.52
C ARG A 400 1.11 -50.43 -66.07
N ASP A 401 1.83 -49.43 -65.72
CA ASP A 401 1.59 -48.75 -64.40
C ASP A 401 0.14 -48.32 -64.33
N PRO A 402 -0.66 -48.82 -63.40
CA PRO A 402 -2.10 -48.51 -63.30
C PRO A 402 -2.37 -47.00 -63.30
N VAL A 403 -1.48 -46.19 -62.73
CA VAL A 403 -1.57 -44.72 -62.69
C VAL A 403 -1.47 -44.12 -64.10
N CYS A 404 -0.66 -44.65 -64.97
CA CYS A 404 -0.51 -44.15 -66.33
C CYS A 404 -1.80 -44.38 -67.16
N GLU A 405 -2.51 -45.51 -66.99
CA GLU A 405 -3.77 -45.78 -67.64
C GLU A 405 -4.87 -44.82 -67.18
N LEU A 406 -4.96 -44.55 -65.85
CA LEU A 406 -5.88 -43.59 -65.27
C LEU A 406 -5.59 -42.14 -65.73
N VAL A 407 -4.33 -41.75 -65.86
CA VAL A 407 -3.94 -40.45 -66.40
C VAL A 407 -4.30 -40.29 -67.87
N GLU A 408 -4.16 -41.35 -68.67
CA GLU A 408 -4.55 -41.34 -70.09
C GLU A 408 -6.07 -41.15 -70.20
N GLU A 409 -6.89 -41.94 -69.48
CA GLU A 409 -8.32 -41.85 -69.44
C GLU A 409 -8.78 -40.44 -69.00
N TYR A 410 -8.19 -39.87 -67.91
CA TYR A 410 -8.53 -38.52 -67.43
C TYR A 410 -8.27 -37.45 -68.50
N ARG A 411 -7.16 -37.53 -69.24
CA ARG A 411 -6.77 -36.60 -70.31
C ARG A 411 -7.72 -36.69 -71.50
N GLU A 412 -8.14 -37.89 -71.85
CA GLU A 412 -9.05 -38.13 -72.98
C GLU A 412 -10.44 -37.54 -72.64
N LEU A 413 -10.99 -37.81 -71.47
CA LEU A 413 -12.24 -37.20 -70.97
C LEU A 413 -12.14 -35.69 -70.89
N SER A 414 -11.02 -35.14 -70.45
CA SER A 414 -10.80 -33.68 -70.39
C SER A 414 -10.71 -33.01 -71.76
N LYS A 415 -10.33 -33.75 -72.82
CA LYS A 415 -10.37 -33.24 -74.21
C LYS A 415 -11.80 -33.23 -74.76
N ILE A 416 -12.59 -34.26 -74.45
CA ILE A 416 -13.98 -34.38 -74.88
C ILE A 416 -14.78 -33.24 -74.25
N GLN A 417 -14.62 -33.00 -72.92
CA GLN A 417 -15.31 -31.92 -72.21
C GLN A 417 -14.98 -30.50 -72.75
N LYS A 418 -13.78 -30.30 -73.27
CA LYS A 418 -13.39 -29.02 -73.89
C LYS A 418 -13.95 -28.83 -75.32
N SER A 419 -14.36 -29.90 -75.99
CA SER A 419 -14.87 -29.86 -77.37
C SER A 419 -16.37 -29.76 -77.47
N GLU A 420 -17.11 -30.14 -76.44
CA GLU A 420 -18.57 -30.09 -76.38
C GLU A 420 -19.03 -28.92 -75.51
N GLN A 421 -19.96 -28.08 -76.02
CA GLN A 421 -20.49 -26.90 -75.31
C GLN A 421 -21.51 -27.23 -74.20
N GLU A 422 -21.88 -28.48 -74.03
CA GLU A 422 -22.74 -28.98 -72.95
C GLU A 422 -21.93 -29.87 -72.02
N SER A 423 -21.94 -29.61 -70.69
CA SER A 423 -21.27 -30.43 -69.70
C SER A 423 -21.96 -31.81 -69.61
N ASP A 424 -21.31 -32.86 -70.13
CA ASP A 424 -21.70 -34.24 -69.86
C ASP A 424 -21.46 -34.55 -68.37
N ILE A 425 -22.54 -34.63 -67.60
CA ILE A 425 -22.54 -34.89 -66.15
C ILE A 425 -21.86 -36.19 -65.82
N ASP A 426 -21.99 -37.21 -66.69
CA ASP A 426 -21.38 -38.53 -66.50
C ASP A 426 -19.86 -38.48 -66.72
N ALA A 427 -19.39 -37.70 -67.70
CA ALA A 427 -17.96 -37.50 -67.94
C ALA A 427 -17.32 -36.73 -66.77
N ASP A 428 -17.99 -35.73 -66.22
CA ASP A 428 -17.52 -34.93 -65.05
C ASP A 428 -17.45 -35.81 -63.80
N LEU A 429 -18.45 -36.66 -63.56
CA LEU A 429 -18.44 -37.60 -62.45
C LEU A 429 -17.31 -38.65 -62.61
N ARG A 430 -17.11 -39.18 -63.80
CA ARG A 430 -16.06 -40.15 -64.09
C ARG A 430 -14.65 -39.52 -63.93
N MET A 431 -14.46 -38.29 -64.40
CA MET A 431 -13.21 -37.55 -64.19
C MET A 431 -12.91 -37.34 -62.70
N LYS A 432 -13.92 -37.04 -61.89
CA LYS A 432 -13.73 -36.91 -60.43
C LYS A 432 -13.36 -38.25 -59.79
N GLN A 433 -13.93 -39.35 -60.24
CA GLN A 433 -13.57 -40.72 -59.78
C GLN A 433 -12.12 -41.06 -60.14
N ILE A 434 -11.75 -40.89 -61.42
CA ILE A 434 -10.38 -41.14 -61.87
C ILE A 434 -9.38 -40.27 -61.11
N TYR A 435 -9.72 -39.00 -60.87
CA TYR A 435 -8.87 -38.12 -60.07
C TYR A 435 -8.64 -38.69 -58.66
N GLN A 436 -9.65 -39.24 -58.00
CA GLN A 436 -9.53 -39.86 -56.67
C GLN A 436 -8.73 -41.18 -56.74
N GLU A 437 -8.91 -41.97 -57.82
CA GLU A 437 -8.14 -43.21 -58.04
C GLU A 437 -6.66 -42.89 -58.25
N ILE A 438 -6.31 -41.91 -59.09
CA ILE A 438 -4.95 -41.42 -59.25
C ILE A 438 -4.34 -40.94 -57.93
N ARG A 439 -5.11 -40.18 -57.20
CA ARG A 439 -4.69 -39.67 -55.88
C ARG A 439 -4.43 -40.82 -54.91
N TYR A 440 -5.29 -41.82 -54.88
CA TYR A 440 -5.11 -43.03 -54.07
C TYR A 440 -3.85 -43.79 -54.43
N GLU A 441 -3.60 -44.04 -55.70
CA GLU A 441 -2.38 -44.74 -56.15
C GLU A 441 -1.09 -43.96 -55.87
N LEU A 442 -1.12 -42.61 -56.01
CA LEU A 442 -0.02 -41.74 -55.63
C LEU A 442 0.22 -41.70 -54.10
N GLU A 443 -0.82 -41.96 -53.32
CA GLU A 443 -0.70 -42.11 -51.88
C GLU A 443 -0.10 -43.47 -51.51
N GLN A 444 -0.52 -44.56 -52.16
CA GLN A 444 0.03 -45.92 -51.97
C GLN A 444 1.52 -46.03 -52.43
N SER A 445 1.90 -45.37 -53.51
CA SER A 445 3.28 -45.28 -53.95
C SER A 445 4.22 -44.46 -53.09
N GLY A 446 3.62 -43.68 -52.11
CA GLY A 446 4.37 -42.83 -51.20
C GLY A 446 4.70 -41.43 -51.73
N GLU A 447 4.33 -41.09 -52.99
CA GLU A 447 4.63 -39.78 -53.59
C GLU A 447 3.90 -38.63 -52.83
N ILE A 448 2.63 -38.82 -52.51
CA ILE A 448 1.89 -37.82 -51.69
C ILE A 448 2.48 -37.73 -50.29
N ASN A 449 2.91 -38.84 -49.69
CA ASN A 449 3.56 -38.81 -48.38
C ASN A 449 4.90 -38.07 -48.42
N ARG A 450 5.66 -38.16 -49.53
CA ARG A 450 6.88 -37.37 -49.70
C ARG A 450 6.58 -35.86 -49.74
N ILE A 451 5.52 -35.44 -50.46
CA ILE A 451 5.06 -34.04 -50.49
C ILE A 451 4.63 -33.57 -49.09
N ARG A 452 3.86 -34.40 -48.36
CA ARG A 452 3.45 -34.08 -46.96
C ARG A 452 4.68 -33.86 -46.07
N LEU A 453 5.69 -34.75 -46.14
CA LEU A 453 6.88 -34.67 -45.29
C LEU A 453 7.80 -33.50 -45.65
N GLN A 454 7.81 -33.08 -46.93
CA GLN A 454 8.57 -31.91 -47.38
C GLN A 454 7.85 -30.59 -47.17
N SER A 455 6.59 -30.65 -46.78
CA SER A 455 5.79 -29.43 -46.56
C SER A 455 6.00 -28.84 -45.17
N ASP A 456 6.26 -27.55 -45.10
CA ASP A 456 6.28 -26.79 -43.85
C ASP A 456 4.92 -26.79 -43.15
N GLU A 457 3.81 -27.00 -43.87
CA GLU A 457 2.47 -27.03 -43.31
C GLU A 457 2.26 -28.22 -42.36
N LEU A 458 2.87 -29.38 -42.62
CA LEU A 458 2.81 -30.51 -41.70
C LEU A 458 3.51 -30.17 -40.37
N ASN A 459 4.65 -29.50 -40.43
CA ASN A 459 5.37 -29.05 -39.23
C ASN A 459 4.53 -28.01 -38.43
N ARG A 460 3.87 -27.09 -39.15
CA ARG A 460 2.95 -26.12 -38.52
C ARG A 460 1.78 -26.83 -37.82
N MET A 461 1.12 -27.79 -38.47
CA MET A 461 0.04 -28.55 -37.85
C MET A 461 0.48 -29.29 -36.59
N GLN A 462 1.66 -29.92 -36.61
CA GLN A 462 2.21 -30.59 -35.44
C GLN A 462 2.57 -29.61 -34.32
N GLY A 463 3.03 -28.40 -34.68
CA GLY A 463 3.28 -27.29 -33.73
C GLY A 463 1.99 -26.84 -33.03
N HIS A 464 0.90 -26.65 -33.79
CA HIS A 464 -0.39 -26.29 -33.24
C HIS A 464 -0.96 -27.39 -32.35
N ASP A 465 -0.84 -28.66 -32.71
CA ASP A 465 -1.29 -29.77 -31.87
C ASP A 465 -0.55 -29.81 -30.52
N LYS A 466 0.78 -29.66 -30.53
CA LYS A 466 1.59 -29.59 -29.30
C LYS A 466 1.14 -28.43 -28.41
N THR A 467 0.85 -27.27 -29.01
CA THR A 467 0.35 -26.08 -28.28
C THR A 467 -1.02 -26.33 -27.67
N VAL A 468 -1.94 -26.93 -28.42
CA VAL A 468 -3.29 -27.29 -27.92
C VAL A 468 -3.20 -28.29 -26.75
N VAL A 469 -2.32 -29.29 -26.83
CA VAL A 469 -2.10 -30.26 -25.74
C VAL A 469 -1.63 -29.54 -24.49
N ARG A 470 -0.60 -28.68 -24.61
CA ARG A 470 -0.09 -27.88 -23.48
C ARG A 470 -1.16 -26.98 -22.85
N LEU A 471 -1.98 -26.30 -23.66
CA LEU A 471 -3.07 -25.46 -23.18
C LEU A 471 -4.18 -26.27 -22.48
N LYS A 472 -4.49 -27.47 -22.96
CA LYS A 472 -5.43 -28.38 -22.29
C LYS A 472 -4.90 -28.85 -20.92
N GLU A 473 -3.61 -29.11 -20.80
CA GLU A 473 -2.97 -29.42 -19.53
C GLU A 473 -3.01 -28.23 -18.58
N LYS A 474 -2.73 -27.02 -19.08
CA LYS A 474 -2.89 -25.79 -18.30
C LYS A 474 -4.31 -25.61 -17.79
N ILE A 475 -5.33 -25.84 -18.63
CA ILE A 475 -6.74 -25.79 -18.22
C ILE A 475 -7.02 -26.82 -17.11
N LYS A 476 -6.53 -28.04 -17.23
CA LYS A 476 -6.70 -29.05 -16.18
C LYS A 476 -6.07 -28.63 -14.85
N SER A 477 -4.88 -28.01 -14.88
CA SER A 477 -4.23 -27.50 -13.67
C SER A 477 -5.02 -26.37 -13.03
N LEU A 478 -5.53 -25.41 -13.82
CA LEU A 478 -6.37 -24.32 -13.34
C LEU A 478 -7.72 -24.83 -12.78
N GLN A 479 -8.30 -25.88 -13.35
CA GLN A 479 -9.53 -26.50 -12.88
C GLN A 479 -9.34 -27.27 -11.57
N LYS A 480 -8.17 -27.82 -11.30
CA LYS A 480 -7.86 -28.50 -10.01
C LYS A 480 -7.88 -27.58 -8.78
N ASN A 481 -7.87 -26.25 -9.00
CA ASN A 481 -8.05 -25.22 -7.94
C ASN A 481 -7.14 -25.39 -6.71
N GLN A 482 -5.93 -25.97 -6.86
CA GLN A 482 -5.03 -26.19 -5.74
C GLN A 482 -4.72 -24.89 -4.98
N ASP A 483 -4.53 -23.79 -5.70
CA ASP A 483 -4.29 -22.48 -5.09
C ASP A 483 -5.53 -21.95 -4.36
N ILE A 484 -6.73 -22.17 -4.91
CA ILE A 484 -7.99 -21.73 -4.29
C ILE A 484 -8.28 -22.52 -3.00
N GLU A 485 -7.98 -23.81 -2.94
CA GLU A 485 -8.10 -24.61 -1.72
C GLU A 485 -7.17 -24.11 -0.60
N GLN A 486 -6.00 -23.59 -0.94
CA GLN A 486 -5.11 -22.96 0.04
C GLN A 486 -5.75 -21.70 0.67
N TYR A 487 -6.42 -20.88 -0.15
CA TYR A 487 -7.15 -19.72 0.36
C TYR A 487 -8.35 -20.12 1.23
N ILE A 488 -9.05 -21.19 0.88
CA ILE A 488 -10.14 -21.73 1.72
C ILE A 488 -9.62 -22.17 3.07
N ARG A 489 -8.45 -22.81 3.16
CA ARG A 489 -7.83 -23.15 4.44
C ARG A 489 -7.51 -21.89 5.27
N LYS A 490 -7.01 -20.83 4.63
CA LYS A 490 -6.76 -19.54 5.30
C LYS A 490 -8.06 -18.88 5.81
N ILE A 491 -9.16 -19.00 5.07
CA ILE A 491 -10.48 -18.53 5.55
C ILE A 491 -10.86 -19.27 6.81
N LYS A 492 -10.79 -20.61 6.83
CA LYS A 492 -11.13 -21.44 8.00
C LYS A 492 -10.32 -21.10 9.26
N THR A 493 -9.09 -20.60 9.11
CA THR A 493 -8.19 -20.30 10.23
C THR A 493 -8.15 -18.84 10.64
N ARG A 494 -8.63 -17.91 9.80
CA ARG A 494 -8.49 -16.46 10.01
C ARG A 494 -9.82 -15.71 10.10
N VAL A 495 -10.92 -16.30 9.63
CA VAL A 495 -12.24 -15.69 9.79
C VAL A 495 -12.67 -15.90 11.23
N CYS A 496 -12.93 -14.82 11.91
CA CYS A 496 -13.47 -14.76 13.27
C CYS A 496 -14.86 -14.11 13.23
N TRP A 497 -15.47 -13.98 14.40
CA TRP A 497 -16.79 -13.38 14.55
C TRP A 497 -16.87 -11.96 13.94
N GLU A 498 -15.90 -11.10 14.19
CA GLU A 498 -15.88 -9.74 13.62
C GLU A 498 -15.91 -9.76 12.09
N SER A 499 -15.19 -10.71 11.47
CA SER A 499 -15.21 -10.89 10.02
C SER A 499 -16.58 -11.32 9.51
N LEU A 500 -17.26 -12.21 10.22
CA LEU A 500 -18.61 -12.68 9.89
C LEU A 500 -19.65 -11.56 10.05
N TYR A 501 -19.49 -10.76 11.09
CA TYR A 501 -20.30 -9.58 11.35
C TYR A 501 -20.12 -8.51 10.25
N ILE A 502 -18.89 -8.13 9.90
CA ILE A 502 -18.57 -7.18 8.83
C ILE A 502 -19.10 -7.66 7.47
N PHE A 503 -19.00 -8.97 7.20
CA PHE A 503 -19.54 -9.55 5.97
C PHE A 503 -21.05 -9.45 5.89
N GLY A 504 -21.78 -9.53 7.02
CA GLY A 504 -23.24 -9.51 7.08
C GLY A 504 -23.82 -10.86 6.69
N MET A 505 -23.54 -11.87 7.48
CA MET A 505 -23.97 -13.27 7.28
C MET A 505 -25.48 -13.44 7.15
N GLU A 506 -26.29 -12.52 7.68
CA GLU A 506 -27.76 -12.52 7.56
C GLU A 506 -28.27 -12.59 6.12
N ARG A 507 -27.42 -12.22 5.14
CA ARG A 507 -27.76 -12.22 3.71
C ARG A 507 -27.69 -13.59 3.07
N ILE A 508 -26.91 -14.48 3.64
CA ILE A 508 -26.68 -15.83 3.11
C ILE A 508 -27.28 -16.92 4.00
N LEU A 509 -27.59 -16.61 5.25
CA LEU A 509 -28.19 -17.54 6.21
C LEU A 509 -29.72 -17.58 6.06
N THR A 510 -30.29 -18.73 6.39
CA THR A 510 -31.74 -18.96 6.43
C THR A 510 -32.13 -19.71 7.71
N GLY A 511 -33.42 -19.70 8.04
CA GLY A 511 -33.96 -20.50 9.15
C GLY A 511 -33.39 -20.11 10.53
N GLU A 512 -33.11 -21.11 11.33
CA GLU A 512 -32.67 -20.96 12.73
C GLU A 512 -31.25 -20.36 12.85
N ALA A 513 -30.34 -20.72 11.95
CA ALA A 513 -29.00 -20.15 11.90
C ALA A 513 -29.03 -18.62 11.69
N LYS A 514 -29.93 -18.12 10.85
CA LYS A 514 -30.14 -16.69 10.66
C LYS A 514 -30.64 -16.00 11.94
N LYS A 515 -31.58 -16.61 12.66
CA LYS A 515 -32.09 -16.03 13.92
C LYS A 515 -30.99 -15.95 14.98
N LYS A 516 -30.22 -17.01 15.14
CA LYS A 516 -29.08 -17.03 16.07
C LYS A 516 -28.06 -15.96 15.71
N PHE A 517 -27.70 -15.85 14.44
CA PHE A 517 -26.76 -14.83 13.99
C PHE A 517 -27.27 -13.40 14.25
N LEU A 518 -28.55 -13.10 13.92
CA LEU A 518 -29.12 -11.78 14.16
C LEU A 518 -29.18 -11.42 15.64
N LYS A 519 -29.40 -12.39 16.53
CA LYS A 519 -29.35 -12.17 17.97
C LYS A 519 -27.93 -11.80 18.40
N LEU A 520 -26.93 -12.58 18.01
CA LEU A 520 -25.53 -12.31 18.30
C LEU A 520 -25.06 -10.97 17.73
N GLN A 521 -25.55 -10.61 16.52
CA GLN A 521 -25.27 -9.32 15.91
C GLN A 521 -25.83 -8.15 16.73
N ALA A 522 -27.02 -8.30 17.29
CA ALA A 522 -27.60 -7.29 18.16
C ALA A 522 -26.83 -7.14 19.49
N ASP A 523 -26.41 -8.30 20.06
CA ASP A 523 -25.63 -8.31 21.30
C ASP A 523 -24.23 -7.70 21.07
N PHE A 524 -23.57 -8.02 19.96
CA PHE A 524 -22.29 -7.45 19.56
C PHE A 524 -22.39 -5.94 19.37
N LYS A 525 -23.41 -5.49 18.61
CA LYS A 525 -23.66 -4.06 18.41
C LYS A 525 -23.89 -3.31 19.72
N HIS A 526 -24.60 -3.92 20.65
CA HIS A 526 -24.82 -3.32 21.96
C HIS A 526 -23.49 -3.18 22.75
N ILE A 527 -22.57 -4.13 22.63
CA ILE A 527 -21.23 -4.01 23.21
C ILE A 527 -20.43 -2.87 22.54
N GLU A 528 -20.51 -2.74 21.22
CA GLU A 528 -19.89 -1.61 20.51
C GLU A 528 -20.47 -0.25 20.97
N ASP A 529 -21.79 -0.16 21.14
CA ASP A 529 -22.45 1.04 21.65
C ASP A 529 -21.99 1.38 23.07
N LEU A 530 -21.88 0.38 23.96
CA LEU A 530 -21.36 0.56 25.33
C LEU A 530 -19.89 0.98 25.33
N LYS A 531 -19.08 0.39 24.45
CA LYS A 531 -17.67 0.77 24.27
C LYS A 531 -17.53 2.20 23.81
N TYR A 532 -18.31 2.61 22.80
CA TYR A 532 -18.34 3.99 22.32
C TYR A 532 -18.76 4.96 23.43
N GLU A 533 -19.77 4.61 24.26
CA GLU A 533 -20.15 5.40 25.43
C GLU A 533 -19.01 5.52 26.44
N ALA A 534 -18.34 4.40 26.78
CA ALA A 534 -17.20 4.41 27.68
C ALA A 534 -16.07 5.30 27.18
N GLU A 535 -15.66 5.14 25.92
CA GLU A 535 -14.62 5.95 25.27
C GLU A 535 -14.98 7.44 25.23
N LYS A 536 -16.26 7.76 24.98
CA LYS A 536 -16.74 9.15 25.05
C LYS A 536 -16.59 9.74 26.45
N PHE A 537 -16.88 8.99 27.49
CA PHE A 537 -16.72 9.46 28.88
C PHE A 537 -15.26 9.55 29.29
N GLU A 538 -14.39 8.65 28.80
CA GLU A 538 -12.94 8.76 28.97
C GLU A 538 -12.35 9.97 28.24
N SER A 539 -12.91 10.38 27.11
CA SER A 539 -12.44 11.53 26.34
C SER A 539 -12.82 12.91 26.94
N ILE A 540 -13.77 12.97 27.88
CA ILE A 540 -14.20 14.22 28.51
C ILE A 540 -13.01 14.98 29.12
N PRO A 541 -12.11 14.36 29.89
CA PRO A 541 -10.93 15.06 30.40
C PRO A 541 -10.05 15.62 29.26
N GLY A 542 -9.88 14.86 28.19
CA GLY A 542 -9.11 15.28 27.03
C GLY A 542 -9.67 16.52 26.34
N LEU A 543 -10.99 16.61 26.14
CA LEU A 543 -11.66 17.78 25.57
C LEU A 543 -11.44 19.03 26.42
N PHE A 544 -11.55 18.90 27.73
CA PHE A 544 -11.28 20.00 28.66
C PHE A 544 -9.84 20.52 28.52
N TRP A 545 -8.85 19.61 28.46
CA TRP A 545 -7.45 19.97 28.34
C TRP A 545 -7.09 20.53 26.98
N ARG A 546 -7.74 20.09 25.91
CA ARG A 546 -7.58 20.65 24.57
C ARG A 546 -7.84 22.16 24.59
N ASP A 547 -8.95 22.58 25.13
CA ASP A 547 -9.32 23.99 25.16
C ASP A 547 -8.35 24.80 26.06
N TYR A 548 -7.92 24.21 27.16
CA TYR A 548 -6.92 24.81 28.05
C TYR A 548 -5.58 25.06 27.38
N TYR A 549 -5.06 24.07 26.61
CA TYR A 549 -3.79 24.20 25.91
C TYR A 549 -3.88 25.13 24.70
N LYS A 550 -4.99 25.17 24.02
CA LYS A 550 -5.24 26.13 22.92
C LYS A 550 -5.11 27.58 23.38
N VAL A 551 -5.65 27.92 24.52
CA VAL A 551 -5.52 29.28 25.10
C VAL A 551 -4.05 29.60 25.42
N LYS A 552 -3.27 28.64 25.90
CA LYS A 552 -1.87 28.84 26.23
C LYS A 552 -0.98 29.10 25.02
N TYR A 553 -1.31 28.56 23.87
CA TYR A 553 -0.57 28.75 22.63
C TYR A 553 -0.36 30.23 22.29
N GLU A 554 -1.35 31.07 22.50
CA GLU A 554 -1.30 32.49 22.16
C GLU A 554 -0.62 33.36 23.25
N LYS A 555 -0.46 32.86 24.46
CA LYS A 555 0.00 33.67 25.62
C LYS A 555 1.40 34.29 25.44
N TYR A 556 2.33 33.56 24.82
CA TYR A 556 3.71 34.00 24.68
C TYR A 556 4.06 34.48 23.28
N LYS A 557 3.11 34.40 22.34
CA LYS A 557 3.31 34.84 20.98
C LYS A 557 3.43 36.34 20.89
N LEU A 558 4.51 36.84 20.32
CA LEU A 558 4.63 38.26 20.03
C LEU A 558 3.57 38.65 19.01
N ALA A 559 2.84 39.77 19.27
CA ALA A 559 1.93 40.31 18.28
C ALA A 559 2.71 40.51 16.95
N LYS A 560 2.21 39.91 15.85
CA LYS A 560 2.73 40.23 14.54
C LYS A 560 2.66 41.74 14.41
N SER A 561 3.81 42.40 14.22
CA SER A 561 3.83 43.82 13.85
C SER A 561 2.96 43.97 12.61
N GLN A 562 1.87 44.73 12.74
CA GLN A 562 0.93 45.06 11.66
C GLN A 562 1.62 45.72 10.49
#